data_5d86fb63b42f11d33a8f39a42d7a5d7e
#
_entry.id   5d86fb63b42f11d33a8f39a42d7a5d7e
#
_cell.length_a   1.000
_cell.length_b   1.000
_cell.length_c   1.000
_cell.angle_alpha   90.00
_cell.angle_beta   90.00
_cell.angle_gamma   90.00
#
_symmetry.space_group_name_H-M   'P 1'
#
loop_
_entity.id
_entity.type
_entity.pdbx_description
1 polymer ?
#
loop_
_entity_poly.entity_id
_entity_poly.type
_entity_poly.pdbx_seq_one_letter_code
_entity_poly.pdbx_strand_id
1 'polypeptide(L)'
;MKKRSLGLVLGCALLLLAGACGTGQDETAGAIGEGSSQGSESESEGSSQEKIFGEFETVTLTGEPVTQEIFGEAKLTMVNIWATYCGPCIQEMPELAELAREYEDRGVQIVGLLSDVSEPEYATAMEIVEETGADYMHILPSAELQMNLLSRISAVPTTVFLDQEGNMTGSAYAGARSKEDWSGILEEILGEVGA
;
A
#
# COMPACT_ATOMS: atom_id res chain seq x y z
N MET A 1 -44.05 7.49 -27.34
CA MET A 1 -44.99 6.39 -27.68
C MET A 1 -44.19 5.18 -28.08
N LYS A 2 -44.10 4.15 -27.30
CA LYS A 2 -44.37 2.72 -27.45
C LYS A 2 -43.85 1.99 -26.22
N LYS A 3 -44.83 1.49 -25.46
CA LYS A 3 -44.72 0.52 -24.36
C LYS A 3 -44.56 -0.89 -24.91
N ARG A 4 -44.19 -1.80 -24.03
CA ARG A 4 -44.36 -3.29 -23.99
C ARG A 4 -43.00 -4.01 -23.93
N SER A 5 -42.77 -5.04 -23.12
CA SER A 5 -43.66 -5.94 -22.41
C SER A 5 -42.84 -6.76 -21.39
N LEU A 6 -43.37 -6.91 -20.28
CA LEU A 6 -43.47 -7.92 -19.23
C LEU A 6 -43.14 -9.36 -19.72
N GLY A 7 -42.31 -10.06 -18.96
CA GLY A 7 -42.06 -11.51 -19.07
C GLY A 7 -41.67 -12.08 -17.73
N LEU A 8 -42.67 -12.49 -16.96
CA LEU A 8 -42.62 -13.24 -15.73
C LEU A 8 -42.52 -14.73 -16.06
N VAL A 9 -41.50 -15.45 -15.57
CA VAL A 9 -41.52 -16.90 -15.49
C VAL A 9 -41.07 -17.35 -14.10
N LEU A 10 -42.06 -17.90 -13.41
CA LEU A 10 -42.00 -18.60 -12.14
C LEU A 10 -41.57 -20.07 -12.38
N GLY A 11 -40.66 -20.58 -11.60
CA GLY A 11 -40.28 -22.01 -11.67
C GLY A 11 -39.69 -22.48 -10.35
N CYS A 12 -40.57 -23.02 -9.52
CA CYS A 12 -40.31 -23.67 -8.27
C CYS A 12 -39.76 -25.11 -8.52
N ALA A 13 -38.73 -25.54 -7.81
CA ALA A 13 -38.54 -26.96 -7.49
C ALA A 13 -37.72 -27.13 -6.20
N LEU A 14 -38.43 -27.53 -5.19
CA LEU A 14 -37.95 -28.03 -3.90
C LEU A 14 -37.55 -29.49 -4.07
N LEU A 15 -36.36 -29.88 -3.58
CA LEU A 15 -36.08 -31.29 -3.26
C LEU A 15 -35.21 -31.40 -2.01
N LEU A 16 -35.87 -31.80 -0.94
CA LEU A 16 -35.30 -32.29 0.32
C LEU A 16 -34.89 -33.76 0.16
N LEU A 17 -33.70 -34.12 0.61
CA LEU A 17 -33.42 -35.50 1.03
C LEU A 17 -32.44 -35.47 2.22
N ALA A 18 -32.94 -36.01 3.31
CA ALA A 18 -32.27 -36.29 4.57
C ALA A 18 -31.65 -37.70 4.58
N GLY A 19 -30.66 -37.90 5.42
CA GLY A 19 -30.15 -39.21 5.84
C GLY A 19 -28.62 -39.19 5.98
N ALA A 20 -27.96 -39.76 6.95
CA ALA A 20 -28.29 -40.41 8.20
C ALA A 20 -26.94 -40.51 8.98
N CYS A 21 -27.04 -40.61 10.29
CA CYS A 21 -25.99 -40.89 11.27
C CYS A 21 -25.18 -42.16 10.99
N GLY A 22 -23.88 -42.14 11.39
CA GLY A 22 -23.04 -43.32 11.53
C GLY A 22 -21.96 -43.07 12.59
N THR A 23 -22.26 -43.48 13.82
CA THR A 23 -21.30 -43.60 14.94
C THR A 23 -20.50 -44.89 14.79
N GLY A 24 -19.20 -44.84 15.10
CA GLY A 24 -18.36 -46.04 15.23
C GLY A 24 -17.04 -45.72 15.90
N GLN A 25 -16.98 -45.91 17.22
CA GLN A 25 -15.75 -46.06 17.99
C GLN A 25 -15.17 -47.42 17.73
N ASP A 26 -13.86 -47.57 17.61
CA ASP A 26 -13.12 -48.65 18.30
C ASP A 26 -11.62 -48.30 18.41
N GLU A 27 -11.09 -48.55 19.59
CA GLU A 27 -9.70 -48.45 20.00
C GLU A 27 -8.96 -49.72 19.54
N THR A 28 -7.66 -49.60 19.20
CA THR A 28 -6.63 -50.51 19.78
C THR A 28 -5.22 -50.01 19.44
N ALA A 29 -4.38 -50.16 20.45
CA ALA A 29 -2.95 -49.82 20.53
C ALA A 29 -2.07 -50.80 19.75
N GLY A 30 -0.84 -50.34 19.41
CA GLY A 30 0.26 -51.22 18.96
C GLY A 30 1.42 -50.44 18.33
N ALA A 31 2.33 -50.16 18.99
CA ALA A 31 3.78 -50.16 19.28
C ALA A 31 4.73 -50.24 18.09
N ILE A 32 5.72 -49.34 18.16
CA ILE A 32 7.19 -49.43 17.86
C ILE A 32 7.62 -49.65 16.40
N GLY A 33 8.42 -48.70 15.89
CA GLY A 33 9.27 -48.83 14.73
C GLY A 33 10.19 -47.63 14.57
N GLU A 34 11.40 -47.75 15.12
CA GLU A 34 12.53 -46.82 14.88
C GLU A 34 12.94 -46.85 13.42
N GLY A 35 13.28 -45.70 12.84
CA GLY A 35 13.83 -45.61 11.50
C GLY A 35 14.35 -44.20 11.20
N SER A 36 15.55 -43.97 11.61
CA SER A 36 16.55 -42.92 11.32
C SER A 36 16.49 -42.33 9.90
N SER A 37 16.74 -41.08 9.83
CA SER A 37 17.76 -40.27 9.13
C SER A 37 17.23 -39.12 8.29
N GLN A 38 17.59 -37.94 8.76
CA GLN A 38 18.38 -36.89 8.10
C GLN A 38 17.85 -36.34 6.79
N GLY A 39 17.52 -35.09 6.88
CA GLY A 39 17.35 -34.17 5.79
C GLY A 39 16.97 -32.80 6.38
N SER A 40 17.93 -32.20 7.10
CA SER A 40 17.85 -30.80 7.48
C SER A 40 18.26 -29.99 6.25
N GLU A 41 17.29 -29.66 5.43
CA GLU A 41 17.43 -28.50 4.54
C GLU A 41 16.83 -27.31 5.30
N SER A 42 17.75 -26.53 5.87
CA SER A 42 17.43 -25.19 6.33
C SER A 42 17.14 -24.37 5.07
N GLU A 43 15.90 -24.31 4.68
CA GLU A 43 15.43 -23.24 3.84
C GLU A 43 15.57 -21.96 4.67
N SER A 44 16.57 -21.16 4.29
CA SER A 44 16.65 -19.78 4.72
C SER A 44 15.35 -19.14 4.27
N GLU A 45 14.46 -18.88 5.21
CA GLU A 45 13.35 -17.95 5.01
C GLU A 45 14.00 -16.58 4.77
N GLY A 46 14.33 -16.31 3.50
CA GLY A 46 14.54 -14.99 3.01
C GLY A 46 13.23 -14.28 3.24
N SER A 47 13.24 -13.29 4.13
CA SER A 47 12.15 -12.34 4.28
C SER A 47 11.80 -11.84 2.88
N SER A 48 10.72 -12.35 2.29
CA SER A 48 10.17 -11.81 1.07
C SER A 48 9.57 -10.47 1.45
N GLN A 49 10.36 -9.41 1.26
CA GLN A 49 9.88 -8.04 1.45
C GLN A 49 8.69 -7.83 0.51
N GLU A 50 7.57 -7.46 1.07
CA GLU A 50 6.32 -7.33 0.32
C GLU A 50 6.39 -6.07 -0.57
N LYS A 51 6.29 -6.25 -1.88
CA LYS A 51 6.13 -5.14 -2.83
C LYS A 51 4.70 -4.62 -2.77
N ILE A 52 4.41 -3.78 -1.79
CA ILE A 52 3.06 -3.26 -1.53
C ILE A 52 2.52 -2.37 -2.66
N PHE A 53 3.41 -1.75 -3.45
CA PHE A 53 3.02 -0.96 -4.62
C PHE A 53 2.83 -1.84 -5.87
N GLY A 54 3.61 -2.93 -6.01
CA GLY A 54 3.61 -3.76 -7.21
C GLY A 54 4.07 -2.99 -8.46
N GLU A 55 3.68 -3.50 -9.63
CA GLU A 55 3.80 -2.75 -10.88
C GLU A 55 2.56 -1.87 -11.04
N PHE A 56 2.76 -0.62 -11.45
CA PHE A 56 1.67 0.31 -11.72
C PHE A 56 2.04 1.29 -12.83
N GLU A 57 1.03 1.78 -13.52
CA GLU A 57 1.10 2.92 -14.42
C GLU A 57 0.08 3.96 -13.96
N THR A 58 0.53 5.19 -13.78
CA THR A 58 -0.31 6.31 -13.38
C THR A 58 0.20 7.61 -13.94
N VAL A 59 -0.33 8.73 -13.47
CA VAL A 59 0.15 10.07 -13.80
C VAL A 59 0.40 10.88 -12.53
N THR A 60 1.23 11.89 -12.64
CA THR A 60 1.37 12.91 -11.60
C THR A 60 0.10 13.76 -11.52
N LEU A 61 -0.04 14.57 -10.47
CA LEU A 61 -1.10 15.57 -10.36
C LEU A 61 -1.07 16.58 -11.54
N THR A 62 0.09 16.78 -12.16
CA THR A 62 0.27 17.64 -13.34
C THR A 62 0.09 16.90 -14.68
N GLY A 63 -0.24 15.59 -14.65
CA GLY A 63 -0.56 14.80 -15.84
C GLY A 63 0.62 14.10 -16.50
N GLU A 64 1.81 14.09 -15.91
CA GLU A 64 2.99 13.41 -16.43
C GLU A 64 2.92 11.90 -16.12
N PRO A 65 3.27 11.00 -17.08
CA PRO A 65 3.21 9.57 -16.84
C PRO A 65 4.25 9.12 -15.82
N VAL A 66 3.86 8.21 -14.93
CA VAL A 66 4.68 7.66 -13.83
C VAL A 66 4.45 6.16 -13.72
N THR A 67 5.55 5.43 -13.47
CA THR A 67 5.54 3.99 -13.16
C THR A 67 6.30 3.73 -11.86
N GLN A 68 6.32 2.47 -11.41
CA GLN A 68 7.13 2.04 -10.26
C GLN A 68 8.64 2.31 -10.41
N GLU A 69 9.11 2.64 -11.60
CA GLU A 69 10.52 2.96 -11.86
C GLU A 69 11.01 4.20 -11.09
N ILE A 70 10.09 5.09 -10.68
CA ILE A 70 10.44 6.26 -9.85
C ILE A 70 11.14 5.87 -8.54
N PHE A 71 10.89 4.69 -8.00
CA PHE A 71 11.53 4.26 -6.74
C PHE A 71 13.03 4.00 -6.93
N GLY A 72 13.47 3.64 -8.15
CA GLY A 72 14.87 3.46 -8.48
C GLY A 72 15.69 4.75 -8.58
N GLU A 73 15.05 5.92 -8.58
CA GLU A 73 15.71 7.22 -8.71
C GLU A 73 16.36 7.72 -7.42
N ALA A 74 15.93 7.19 -6.27
CA ALA A 74 16.45 7.56 -4.95
C ALA A 74 16.81 6.33 -4.13
N LYS A 75 17.69 6.49 -3.13
CA LYS A 75 18.04 5.40 -2.19
C LYS A 75 16.87 5.01 -1.30
N LEU A 76 16.04 5.99 -0.98
CA LEU A 76 14.88 5.85 -0.11
C LEU A 76 13.76 6.75 -0.63
N THR A 77 12.58 6.18 -0.80
CA THR A 77 11.37 6.94 -1.13
C THR A 77 10.43 6.96 0.07
N MET A 78 10.10 8.14 0.54
CA MET A 78 9.04 8.38 1.52
C MET A 78 7.75 8.67 0.79
N VAL A 79 6.78 7.76 0.83
CA VAL A 79 5.46 7.96 0.21
C VAL A 79 4.46 8.37 1.28
N ASN A 80 3.99 9.61 1.19
CA ASN A 80 2.94 10.16 2.05
C ASN A 80 1.58 10.07 1.34
N ILE A 81 0.68 9.25 1.88
CA ILE A 81 -0.66 9.02 1.35
C ILE A 81 -1.60 10.04 2.00
N TRP A 82 -2.22 10.90 1.18
CA TRP A 82 -3.03 12.00 1.63
C TRP A 82 -4.34 12.17 0.85
N ALA A 83 -5.22 13.05 1.32
CA ALA A 83 -6.49 13.38 0.67
C ALA A 83 -6.79 14.87 0.78
N THR A 84 -7.53 15.42 -0.18
CA THR A 84 -7.85 16.85 -0.25
C THR A 84 -8.70 17.35 0.93
N TYR A 85 -9.47 16.47 1.55
CA TYR A 85 -10.28 16.78 2.74
C TYR A 85 -9.54 16.57 4.08
N CYS A 86 -8.29 16.11 4.04
CA CYS A 86 -7.53 15.72 5.23
C CYS A 86 -6.78 16.91 5.84
N GLY A 87 -7.38 17.58 6.81
CA GLY A 87 -6.77 18.72 7.49
C GLY A 87 -5.37 18.45 8.09
N PRO A 88 -5.16 17.34 8.83
CA PRO A 88 -3.82 16.98 9.33
C PRO A 88 -2.79 16.75 8.22
N CYS A 89 -3.19 16.19 7.07
CA CYS A 89 -2.30 16.00 5.92
C CYS A 89 -1.81 17.37 5.39
N ILE A 90 -2.73 18.31 5.19
CA ILE A 90 -2.41 19.65 4.70
C ILE A 90 -1.51 20.40 5.66
N GLN A 91 -1.68 20.21 6.98
CA GLN A 91 -0.86 20.85 8.00
C GLN A 91 0.58 20.35 8.03
N GLU A 92 0.85 19.07 7.70
CA GLU A 92 2.23 18.54 7.67
C GLU A 92 2.96 18.82 6.34
N MET A 93 2.25 19.11 5.24
CA MET A 93 2.84 19.26 3.91
C MET A 93 3.97 20.31 3.82
N PRO A 94 3.91 21.48 4.47
CA PRO A 94 5.04 22.41 4.47
C PRO A 94 6.31 21.83 5.07
N GLU A 95 6.19 21.03 6.13
CA GLU A 95 7.31 20.36 6.78
C GLU A 95 7.88 19.23 5.92
N LEU A 96 7.02 18.51 5.20
CA LEU A 96 7.44 17.50 4.21
C LEU A 96 8.19 18.16 3.02
N ALA A 97 7.74 19.32 2.57
CA ALA A 97 8.44 20.09 1.54
C ALA A 97 9.85 20.54 1.97
N GLU A 98 9.99 20.95 3.23
CA GLU A 98 11.33 21.26 3.78
C GLU A 98 12.21 20.01 3.83
N LEU A 99 11.67 18.88 4.31
CA LEU A 99 12.38 17.59 4.34
C LEU A 99 12.79 17.13 2.95
N ALA A 100 11.92 17.25 1.95
CA ALA A 100 12.24 16.90 0.58
C ALA A 100 13.49 17.60 0.09
N ARG A 101 13.60 18.91 0.34
CA ARG A 101 14.78 19.71 -0.03
C ARG A 101 16.02 19.36 0.80
N GLU A 102 15.86 19.12 2.11
CA GLU A 102 16.99 18.84 3.01
C GLU A 102 17.63 17.46 2.76
N TYR A 103 16.82 16.48 2.35
CA TYR A 103 17.28 15.11 2.19
C TYR A 103 17.54 14.70 0.74
N GLU A 104 17.29 15.56 -0.25
CA GLU A 104 17.53 15.30 -1.67
C GLU A 104 18.98 14.88 -1.95
N ASP A 105 19.95 15.67 -1.48
CA ASP A 105 21.39 15.37 -1.63
C ASP A 105 21.82 14.08 -0.92
N ARG A 106 21.00 13.56 -0.03
CA ARG A 106 21.23 12.31 0.70
C ARG A 106 20.60 11.10 0.01
N GLY A 107 19.91 11.34 -1.09
CA GLY A 107 19.25 10.30 -1.89
C GLY A 107 17.90 9.90 -1.35
N VAL A 108 17.18 10.78 -0.66
CA VAL A 108 15.78 10.60 -0.29
C VAL A 108 14.91 11.42 -1.22
N GLN A 109 13.84 10.81 -1.72
CA GLN A 109 12.74 11.52 -2.36
C GLN A 109 11.47 11.41 -1.53
N ILE A 110 10.63 12.44 -1.59
CA ILE A 110 9.28 12.40 -1.03
C ILE A 110 8.27 12.39 -2.18
N VAL A 111 7.29 11.49 -2.09
CA VAL A 111 6.20 11.35 -3.07
C VAL A 111 4.87 11.43 -2.32
N GLY A 112 4.00 12.32 -2.73
CA GLY A 112 2.61 12.36 -2.29
C GLY A 112 1.77 11.39 -3.14
N LEU A 113 0.98 10.52 -2.51
CA LEU A 113 -0.02 9.72 -3.20
C LEU A 113 -1.40 10.22 -2.77
N LEU A 114 -2.14 10.80 -3.72
CA LEU A 114 -3.54 11.17 -3.47
C LEU A 114 -4.40 9.91 -3.36
N SER A 115 -5.35 9.92 -2.45
CA SER A 115 -6.26 8.80 -2.24
C SER A 115 -7.70 9.06 -2.69
N ASP A 116 -8.06 10.31 -2.92
CA ASP A 116 -9.42 10.78 -3.23
C ASP A 116 -9.57 11.49 -4.58
N VAL A 117 -8.48 11.65 -5.33
CA VAL A 117 -8.45 12.32 -6.65
C VAL A 117 -7.87 11.36 -7.67
N SER A 118 -8.59 11.18 -8.80
CA SER A 118 -8.18 10.30 -9.92
C SER A 118 -7.98 11.04 -11.24
N GLU A 119 -8.16 12.36 -11.26
CA GLU A 119 -8.02 13.18 -12.46
C GLU A 119 -6.86 14.16 -12.28
N PRO A 120 -5.95 14.28 -13.27
CA PRO A 120 -4.87 15.26 -13.22
C PRO A 120 -5.43 16.69 -13.24
N GLU A 121 -4.62 17.63 -12.79
CA GLU A 121 -4.97 19.06 -12.71
C GLU A 121 -6.24 19.34 -11.87
N TYR A 122 -6.58 18.46 -10.92
CA TYR A 122 -7.71 18.66 -10.02
C TYR A 122 -7.49 19.94 -9.18
N ALA A 123 -8.33 20.96 -9.39
CA ALA A 123 -8.11 22.32 -8.91
C ALA A 123 -7.85 22.41 -7.40
N THR A 124 -8.63 21.70 -6.58
CA THR A 124 -8.46 21.73 -5.12
C THR A 124 -7.11 21.14 -4.68
N ALA A 125 -6.67 20.04 -5.31
CA ALA A 125 -5.37 19.45 -4.98
C ALA A 125 -4.21 20.35 -5.41
N MET A 126 -4.31 20.97 -6.59
CA MET A 126 -3.32 21.95 -7.08
C MET A 126 -3.21 23.16 -6.15
N GLU A 127 -4.36 23.72 -5.70
CA GLU A 127 -4.41 24.83 -4.75
C GLU A 127 -3.73 24.46 -3.42
N ILE A 128 -4.02 23.27 -2.87
CA ILE A 128 -3.39 22.78 -1.64
C ILE A 128 -1.87 22.67 -1.80
N VAL A 129 -1.39 22.09 -2.89
CA VAL A 129 0.05 21.95 -3.18
C VAL A 129 0.73 23.33 -3.28
N GLU A 130 0.09 24.28 -3.97
CA GLU A 130 0.60 25.65 -4.11
C GLU A 130 0.64 26.39 -2.75
N GLU A 131 -0.47 26.35 -1.99
CA GLU A 131 -0.58 27.04 -0.70
C GLU A 131 0.38 26.49 0.37
N THR A 132 0.63 25.18 0.35
CA THR A 132 1.53 24.50 1.31
C THR A 132 3.00 24.54 0.89
N GLY A 133 3.28 24.90 -0.37
CA GLY A 133 4.62 24.82 -0.94
C GLY A 133 5.16 23.39 -1.06
N ALA A 134 4.25 22.41 -1.13
CA ALA A 134 4.57 20.99 -1.27
C ALA A 134 4.92 20.66 -2.74
N ASP A 135 6.02 21.19 -3.21
CA ASP A 135 6.49 21.15 -4.59
C ASP A 135 7.19 19.83 -5.00
N TYR A 136 7.18 18.82 -4.12
CA TYR A 136 7.61 17.46 -4.45
C TYR A 136 6.56 16.75 -5.30
N MET A 137 6.93 15.60 -5.88
CA MET A 137 6.05 14.83 -6.78
C MET A 137 4.77 14.38 -6.07
N HIS A 138 3.62 14.60 -6.72
CA HIS A 138 2.33 14.05 -6.31
C HIS A 138 1.78 13.16 -7.41
N ILE A 139 1.48 11.89 -7.08
CA ILE A 139 0.94 10.90 -8.01
C ILE A 139 -0.53 10.59 -7.71
N LEU A 140 -1.27 10.22 -8.75
CA LEU A 140 -2.66 9.82 -8.66
C LEU A 140 -2.78 8.30 -8.48
N PRO A 141 -3.87 7.79 -7.88
CA PRO A 141 -4.07 6.38 -7.72
C PRO A 141 -4.47 5.72 -9.05
N SER A 142 -3.71 4.72 -9.48
CA SER A 142 -4.16 3.78 -10.53
C SER A 142 -5.08 2.71 -9.95
N ALA A 143 -5.66 1.87 -10.82
CA ALA A 143 -6.46 0.74 -10.37
C ALA A 143 -5.64 -0.25 -9.52
N GLU A 144 -4.38 -0.47 -9.90
CA GLU A 144 -3.43 -1.32 -9.19
C GLU A 144 -3.11 -0.75 -7.80
N LEU A 145 -2.80 0.55 -7.70
CA LEU A 145 -2.54 1.23 -6.43
C LEU A 145 -3.77 1.23 -5.53
N GLN A 146 -4.97 1.36 -6.09
CA GLN A 146 -6.21 1.24 -5.34
C GLN A 146 -6.37 -0.16 -4.73
N MET A 147 -6.14 -1.21 -5.53
CA MET A 147 -6.33 -2.60 -5.08
C MET A 147 -5.22 -3.06 -4.14
N ASN A 148 -3.96 -2.78 -4.46
CA ASN A 148 -2.82 -3.35 -3.75
C ASN A 148 -2.46 -2.59 -2.49
N LEU A 149 -2.60 -1.26 -2.50
CA LEU A 149 -2.16 -0.38 -1.41
C LEU A 149 -3.33 0.31 -0.72
N LEU A 150 -4.08 1.17 -1.43
CA LEU A 150 -5.06 2.05 -0.81
C LEU A 150 -6.21 1.31 -0.13
N SER A 151 -6.59 0.11 -0.64
CA SER A 151 -7.59 -0.74 0.02
C SER A 151 -7.17 -1.21 1.43
N ARG A 152 -5.88 -1.17 1.76
CA ARG A 152 -5.32 -1.54 3.07
C ARG A 152 -5.11 -0.33 3.99
N ILE A 153 -5.22 0.89 3.45
CA ILE A 153 -5.05 2.13 4.21
C ILE A 153 -6.37 2.49 4.86
N SER A 154 -6.40 2.55 6.18
CA SER A 154 -7.60 2.84 6.97
C SER A 154 -7.72 4.30 7.40
N ALA A 155 -6.66 5.08 7.27
CA ALA A 155 -6.61 6.49 7.68
C ALA A 155 -5.58 7.26 6.85
N VAL A 156 -5.77 8.56 6.70
CA VAL A 156 -4.81 9.50 6.12
C VAL A 156 -4.51 10.61 7.13
N PRO A 157 -3.24 11.12 7.19
CA PRO A 157 -2.13 10.65 6.37
C PRO A 157 -1.62 9.29 6.83
N THR A 158 -1.11 8.50 5.90
CA THR A 158 -0.30 7.33 6.17
C THR A 158 0.97 7.42 5.35
N THR A 159 2.13 7.20 5.98
CA THR A 159 3.42 7.27 5.32
C THR A 159 4.09 5.91 5.36
N VAL A 160 4.65 5.50 4.23
CA VAL A 160 5.45 4.29 4.06
C VAL A 160 6.79 4.64 3.41
N PHE A 161 7.78 3.79 3.61
CA PHE A 161 9.12 3.96 3.07
C PHE A 161 9.46 2.80 2.15
N LEU A 162 10.11 3.10 1.02
CA LEU A 162 10.49 2.13 -0.01
C LEU A 162 11.96 2.26 -0.34
N ASP A 163 12.62 1.12 -0.52
CA ASP A 163 13.97 1.05 -1.07
C ASP A 163 13.97 1.25 -2.61
N GLN A 164 15.15 1.19 -3.23
CA GLN A 164 15.32 1.36 -4.68
C GLN A 164 14.63 0.28 -5.52
N GLU A 165 14.37 -0.88 -4.95
CA GLU A 165 13.67 -1.99 -5.59
C GLU A 165 12.13 -1.89 -5.41
N GLY A 166 11.65 -0.88 -4.67
CA GLY A 166 10.25 -0.67 -4.35
C GLY A 166 9.71 -1.60 -3.26
N ASN A 167 10.59 -2.21 -2.47
CA ASN A 167 10.20 -2.98 -1.30
C ASN A 167 9.96 -2.03 -0.12
N MET A 168 8.99 -2.36 0.70
CA MET A 168 8.76 -1.63 1.93
C MET A 168 9.93 -1.82 2.90
N THR A 169 10.47 -0.72 3.41
CA THR A 169 11.48 -0.70 4.48
C THR A 169 10.93 0.03 5.71
N GLY A 170 11.32 -0.40 6.90
CA GLY A 170 10.76 0.12 8.13
C GLY A 170 9.28 -0.23 8.33
N SER A 171 8.54 0.66 8.96
CA SER A 171 7.12 0.50 9.29
C SER A 171 6.24 1.47 8.50
N ALA A 172 4.93 1.19 8.45
CA ALA A 172 3.94 2.17 8.04
C ALA A 172 3.55 3.06 9.23
N TYR A 173 3.45 4.35 9.00
CA TYR A 173 3.15 5.35 10.03
C TYR A 173 1.82 6.03 9.72
N ALA A 174 0.83 5.80 10.55
CA ALA A 174 -0.46 6.50 10.47
C ALA A 174 -0.44 7.79 11.30
N GLY A 175 -1.07 8.85 10.77
CA GLY A 175 -1.18 10.16 11.37
C GLY A 175 -0.02 11.10 11.05
N ALA A 176 -0.32 12.41 11.04
CA ALA A 176 0.65 13.47 10.79
C ALA A 176 1.71 13.54 11.88
N ARG A 177 2.93 13.94 11.51
CA ARG A 177 4.08 14.10 12.41
C ARG A 177 4.80 15.42 12.14
N SER A 178 5.55 15.85 13.14
CA SER A 178 6.44 17.00 12.98
C SER A 178 7.65 16.67 12.10
N LYS A 179 8.26 17.70 11.53
CA LYS A 179 9.52 17.60 10.79
C LYS A 179 10.61 16.90 11.60
N GLU A 180 10.68 17.20 12.93
CA GLU A 180 11.68 16.60 13.84
C GLU A 180 11.45 15.08 13.94
N ASP A 181 10.20 14.64 14.11
CA ASP A 181 9.86 13.22 14.18
C ASP A 181 10.19 12.51 12.85
N TRP A 182 9.84 13.11 11.71
CA TRP A 182 10.15 12.56 10.39
C TRP A 182 11.66 12.51 10.15
N SER A 183 12.42 13.53 10.55
CA SER A 183 13.88 13.51 10.46
C SER A 183 14.47 12.36 11.24
N GLY A 184 14.00 12.12 12.46
CA GLY A 184 14.45 10.99 13.29
C GLY A 184 14.21 9.64 12.60
N ILE A 185 13.02 9.44 12.03
CA ILE A 185 12.65 8.21 11.30
C ILE A 185 13.53 8.05 10.04
N LEU A 186 13.72 9.13 9.27
CA LEU A 186 14.57 9.10 8.07
C LEU A 186 16.02 8.74 8.40
N GLU A 187 16.59 9.28 9.50
CA GLU A 187 17.94 8.94 9.94
C GLU A 187 18.08 7.46 10.31
N GLU A 188 17.09 6.90 11.00
CA GLU A 188 17.05 5.48 11.38
C GLU A 188 17.03 4.60 10.13
N ILE A 189 16.08 4.83 9.21
CA ILE A 189 15.93 4.01 8.00
C ILE A 189 17.14 4.16 7.06
N LEU A 190 17.68 5.37 6.88
CA LEU A 190 18.90 5.58 6.08
C LEU A 190 20.11 4.85 6.66
N GLY A 191 20.18 4.72 7.99
CA GLY A 191 21.20 3.90 8.65
C GLY A 191 21.09 2.42 8.31
N GLU A 192 19.89 1.91 8.10
CA GLU A 192 19.62 0.51 7.75
C GLU A 192 19.87 0.22 6.27
N VAL A 193 19.37 1.07 5.36
CA VAL A 193 19.51 0.86 3.89
C VAL A 193 20.90 1.24 3.35
N GLY A 194 21.71 1.95 4.13
CA GLY A 194 23.08 2.37 3.78
C GLY A 194 24.18 1.45 4.34
N ALA A 195 23.82 0.42 5.11
CA ALA A 195 24.73 -0.54 5.71
C ALA A 195 24.87 -1.78 4.83
#